data_b52876f4586a44fc069937c9aeb8f46a
#
_entry.id   b52876f4586a44fc069937c9aeb8f46a
#
_cell.length_a   1.000
_cell.length_b   1.000
_cell.length_c   1.000
_cell.angle_alpha   90.00
_cell.angle_beta   90.00
_cell.angle_gamma   90.00
#
_symmetry.space_group_name_H-M   'P 1'
#
loop_
_entity.id
_entity.type
_entity.pdbx_description
1 polymer ?
#
loop_
_entity_poly.entity_id
_entity_poly.type
_entity_poly.pdbx_seq_one_letter_code
_entity_poly.pdbx_strand_id
1 'polypeptide(L)'
;TERFLDRVQDLHNRLGIPATLFILGQTLERCPQAFQPLVDDPLFDLQQHTYSHQLLKTVYIEDGGRVQVIRGADLDTIRWEVRLTNDLLRDLLGVECMGLTGPWCYYRGLRDRPDILQVLWEEGIRFTRTDGRNEHDYHPVPLDLQPYWYEHVGFPEMLELTIHGWHDCVLRDILGWQDLDGYVESVKPYIDRAASENKLFSYVQHDWSSIQEDPEMKATEALLRYAQERQLTFMSCREYYELACSMREHREATTSVL
;
A
#
# COMPACT_ATOMS: atom_id res chain seq x y z
N THR A 1 -16.19 7.09 -2.39
CA THR A 1 -14.82 7.67 -2.48
C THR A 1 -14.81 9.12 -2.01
N GLU A 2 -15.59 10.09 -2.58
CA GLU A 2 -15.55 11.53 -2.22
C GLU A 2 -15.64 11.76 -0.72
N ARG A 3 -16.68 11.21 -0.05
CA ARG A 3 -16.83 11.32 1.41
C ARG A 3 -15.61 10.79 2.19
N PHE A 4 -14.98 9.72 1.70
CA PHE A 4 -13.76 9.21 2.32
C PHE A 4 -12.62 10.21 2.16
N LEU A 5 -12.43 10.79 0.97
CA LEU A 5 -11.35 11.76 0.71
C LEU A 5 -11.48 12.98 1.61
N ASP A 6 -12.69 13.53 1.80
CA ASP A 6 -12.93 14.63 2.74
C ASP A 6 -12.54 14.25 4.17
N ARG A 7 -12.91 13.03 4.62
CA ARG A 7 -12.64 12.57 5.98
C ARG A 7 -11.16 12.23 6.22
N VAL A 8 -10.51 11.57 5.26
CA VAL A 8 -9.08 11.24 5.40
C VAL A 8 -8.24 12.51 5.38
N GLN A 9 -8.57 13.48 4.55
CA GLN A 9 -7.87 14.76 4.51
C GLN A 9 -8.01 15.51 5.85
N ASP A 10 -9.24 15.67 6.36
CA ASP A 10 -9.47 16.31 7.67
C ASP A 10 -8.71 15.60 8.79
N LEU A 11 -8.79 14.27 8.85
CA LEU A 11 -8.14 13.47 9.90
C LEU A 11 -6.62 13.63 9.87
N HIS A 12 -6.00 13.45 8.71
CA HIS A 12 -4.55 13.50 8.56
C HIS A 12 -4.01 14.91 8.79
N ASN A 13 -4.71 15.95 8.33
CA ASN A 13 -4.35 17.34 8.58
C ASN A 13 -4.45 17.70 10.07
N ARG A 14 -5.49 17.25 10.78
CA ARG A 14 -5.63 17.47 12.25
C ARG A 14 -4.50 16.80 13.05
N LEU A 15 -3.99 15.67 12.58
CA LEU A 15 -2.96 14.92 13.27
C LEU A 15 -1.54 15.27 12.79
N GLY A 16 -1.39 15.92 11.64
CA GLY A 16 -0.09 16.19 11.02
C GLY A 16 0.62 14.90 10.56
N ILE A 17 -0.13 13.89 10.10
CA ILE A 17 0.40 12.57 9.73
C ILE A 17 0.27 12.38 8.22
N PRO A 18 1.36 12.02 7.50
CA PRO A 18 1.28 11.74 6.07
C PRO A 18 0.50 10.47 5.76
N ALA A 19 -0.07 10.41 4.54
CA ALA A 19 -0.74 9.23 4.01
C ALA A 19 -0.39 9.03 2.53
N THR A 20 -0.33 7.78 2.08
CA THR A 20 -0.26 7.44 0.66
C THR A 20 -1.60 6.87 0.21
N LEU A 21 -2.19 7.48 -0.80
CA LEU A 21 -3.40 7.00 -1.45
C LEU A 21 -3.06 6.29 -2.75
N PHE A 22 -3.42 5.02 -2.85
CA PHE A 22 -3.27 4.23 -4.07
C PHE A 22 -4.61 4.22 -4.82
N ILE A 23 -4.65 4.90 -5.95
CA ILE A 23 -5.87 5.31 -6.65
C ILE A 23 -6.12 4.41 -7.86
N LEU A 24 -7.33 3.89 -7.99
CA LEU A 24 -7.79 3.24 -9.22
C LEU A 24 -7.99 4.29 -10.33
N GLY A 25 -7.44 4.03 -11.53
CA GLY A 25 -7.60 4.92 -12.66
C GLY A 25 -9.07 5.20 -13.00
N GLN A 26 -9.94 4.19 -12.96
CA GLN A 26 -11.38 4.36 -13.16
C GLN A 26 -12.04 5.30 -12.13
N THR A 27 -11.57 5.27 -10.90
CA THR A 27 -12.09 6.16 -9.85
C THR A 27 -11.62 7.59 -10.09
N LEU A 28 -10.35 7.76 -10.44
CA LEU A 28 -9.80 9.07 -10.79
C LEU A 28 -10.52 9.67 -12.01
N GLU A 29 -10.70 8.90 -13.08
CA GLU A 29 -11.41 9.35 -14.28
C GLU A 29 -12.85 9.79 -14.00
N ARG A 30 -13.52 9.09 -13.08
CA ARG A 30 -14.92 9.39 -12.71
C ARG A 30 -15.08 10.65 -11.87
N CYS A 31 -14.17 10.92 -10.95
CA CYS A 31 -14.27 12.03 -10.01
C CYS A 31 -12.91 12.72 -9.74
N PRO A 32 -12.22 13.26 -10.77
CA PRO A 32 -10.88 13.85 -10.60
C PRO A 32 -10.89 15.04 -9.64
N GLN A 33 -11.99 15.80 -9.59
CA GLN A 33 -12.13 16.98 -8.73
C GLN A 33 -12.06 16.64 -7.24
N ALA A 34 -12.44 15.41 -6.85
CA ALA A 34 -12.38 14.99 -5.46
C ALA A 34 -10.94 14.78 -4.95
N PHE A 35 -9.99 14.53 -5.88
CA PHE A 35 -8.57 14.35 -5.54
C PHE A 35 -7.78 15.66 -5.58
N GLN A 36 -8.29 16.70 -6.26
CA GLN A 36 -7.57 17.96 -6.43
C GLN A 36 -7.14 18.62 -5.11
N PRO A 37 -7.94 18.63 -4.04
CA PRO A 37 -7.51 19.21 -2.76
C PRO A 37 -6.31 18.50 -2.10
N LEU A 38 -6.02 17.24 -2.50
CA LEU A 38 -4.91 16.45 -1.95
C LEU A 38 -3.60 16.65 -2.72
N VAL A 39 -3.66 17.19 -3.94
CA VAL A 39 -2.48 17.38 -4.80
C VAL A 39 -1.50 18.40 -4.19
N ASP A 40 -2.05 19.51 -3.66
CA ASP A 40 -1.25 20.58 -3.09
C ASP A 40 -1.00 20.40 -1.57
N ASP A 41 -1.52 19.33 -0.99
CA ASP A 41 -1.37 19.02 0.43
C ASP A 41 -0.15 18.13 0.65
N PRO A 42 0.92 18.62 1.29
CA PRO A 42 2.17 17.87 1.44
C PRO A 42 2.06 16.61 2.30
N LEU A 43 0.95 16.43 3.00
CA LEU A 43 0.70 15.19 3.75
C LEU A 43 0.23 14.04 2.86
N PHE A 44 -0.14 14.29 1.60
CA PHE A 44 -0.68 13.25 0.74
C PHE A 44 0.25 12.89 -0.42
N ASP A 45 0.62 11.61 -0.47
CA ASP A 45 1.32 10.98 -1.59
C ASP A 45 0.30 10.21 -2.43
N LEU A 46 0.12 10.62 -3.70
CA LEU A 46 -0.86 10.01 -4.60
C LEU A 46 -0.14 9.04 -5.55
N GLN A 47 -0.50 7.78 -5.47
CA GLN A 47 0.08 6.67 -6.22
C GLN A 47 -1.03 5.85 -6.88
N GLN A 48 -0.70 4.81 -7.63
CA GLN A 48 -1.68 4.06 -8.41
C GLN A 48 -2.02 2.67 -7.85
N HIS A 49 -3.23 2.19 -8.22
CA HIS A 49 -3.76 0.87 -7.91
C HIS A 49 -4.29 0.13 -9.15
N THR A 50 -3.64 0.29 -10.30
CA THR A 50 -4.09 -0.10 -11.64
C THR A 50 -5.34 0.69 -12.10
N TYR A 51 -5.77 0.51 -13.35
CA TYR A 51 -6.93 1.23 -13.85
C TYR A 51 -8.25 0.64 -13.34
N SER A 52 -8.44 -0.68 -13.52
CA SER A 52 -9.71 -1.37 -13.25
C SER A 52 -9.63 -2.45 -12.16
N HIS A 53 -8.60 -2.41 -11.30
CA HIS A 53 -8.35 -3.40 -10.25
C HIS A 53 -8.02 -4.80 -10.79
N GLN A 54 -7.34 -4.89 -11.94
CA GLN A 54 -6.88 -6.16 -12.49
C GLN A 54 -5.74 -6.77 -11.66
N LEU A 55 -5.84 -8.06 -11.35
CA LEU A 55 -4.78 -8.78 -10.67
C LEU A 55 -3.54 -8.87 -11.57
N LEU A 56 -2.39 -8.51 -11.02
CA LEU A 56 -1.10 -8.65 -11.72
C LEU A 56 -0.65 -10.10 -11.78
N LYS A 57 -0.98 -10.89 -10.74
CA LYS A 57 -0.55 -12.28 -10.58
C LYS A 57 -1.74 -13.17 -10.24
N THR A 58 -1.74 -14.39 -10.73
CA THR A 58 -2.75 -15.41 -10.38
C THR A 58 -2.71 -15.73 -8.88
N VAL A 59 -3.87 -15.76 -8.24
CA VAL A 59 -4.02 -16.16 -6.84
C VAL A 59 -4.85 -17.43 -6.74
N TYR A 60 -4.55 -18.22 -5.71
CA TYR A 60 -5.22 -19.49 -5.40
C TYR A 60 -5.86 -19.35 -4.03
N ILE A 61 -7.19 -19.41 -3.99
CA ILE A 61 -7.94 -19.34 -2.74
C ILE A 61 -8.44 -20.74 -2.38
N GLU A 62 -8.01 -21.26 -1.25
CA GLU A 62 -8.52 -22.52 -0.72
C GLU A 62 -9.70 -22.25 0.23
N ASP A 63 -10.86 -22.80 -0.11
CA ASP A 63 -12.07 -22.74 0.71
C ASP A 63 -12.73 -24.11 0.77
N GLY A 64 -12.79 -24.69 1.98
CA GLY A 64 -13.48 -25.94 2.27
C GLY A 64 -13.02 -27.12 1.40
N GLY A 65 -11.73 -27.20 1.07
CA GLY A 65 -11.14 -28.23 0.21
C GLY A 65 -11.37 -28.01 -1.29
N ARG A 66 -11.86 -26.83 -1.68
CA ARG A 66 -11.93 -26.37 -3.07
C ARG A 66 -10.89 -25.29 -3.28
N VAL A 67 -10.20 -25.35 -4.42
CA VAL A 67 -9.26 -24.30 -4.84
C VAL A 67 -9.93 -23.46 -5.92
N GLN A 68 -10.17 -22.21 -5.61
CA GLN A 68 -10.57 -21.20 -6.60
C GLN A 68 -9.32 -20.57 -7.19
N VAL A 69 -9.22 -20.55 -8.52
CA VAL A 69 -8.12 -19.91 -9.24
C VAL A 69 -8.63 -18.61 -9.84
N ILE A 70 -8.09 -17.48 -9.40
CA ILE A 70 -8.35 -16.17 -9.98
C ILE A 70 -7.12 -15.77 -10.79
N ARG A 71 -7.27 -15.71 -12.10
CA ARG A 71 -6.15 -15.47 -13.01
C ARG A 71 -5.72 -14.01 -12.98
N GLY A 72 -4.41 -13.78 -12.90
CA GLY A 72 -3.80 -12.49 -13.18
C GLY A 72 -3.92 -12.14 -14.67
N ALA A 73 -3.86 -10.86 -14.97
CA ALA A 73 -3.86 -10.35 -16.33
C ALA A 73 -2.59 -10.76 -17.09
N ASP A 74 -2.63 -10.72 -18.41
CA ASP A 74 -1.45 -10.84 -19.24
C ASP A 74 -0.60 -9.55 -19.20
N LEU A 75 0.64 -9.61 -19.70
CA LEU A 75 1.59 -8.50 -19.61
C LEU A 75 1.14 -7.25 -20.39
N ASP A 76 0.47 -7.44 -21.53
CA ASP A 76 -0.03 -6.32 -22.33
C ASP A 76 -1.16 -5.61 -21.60
N THR A 77 -2.06 -6.36 -20.99
CA THR A 77 -3.12 -5.82 -20.13
C THR A 77 -2.54 -5.10 -18.92
N ILE A 78 -1.55 -5.69 -18.23
CA ILE A 78 -0.88 -5.04 -17.08
C ILE A 78 -0.24 -3.71 -17.53
N ARG A 79 0.47 -3.71 -18.64
CA ARG A 79 1.09 -2.50 -19.20
C ARG A 79 0.05 -1.41 -19.49
N TRP A 80 -1.05 -1.79 -20.11
CA TRP A 80 -2.13 -0.86 -20.41
C TRP A 80 -2.77 -0.29 -19.14
N GLU A 81 -3.09 -1.12 -18.16
CA GLU A 81 -3.67 -0.74 -16.87
C GLU A 81 -2.78 0.26 -16.11
N VAL A 82 -1.48 -0.01 -16.07
CA VAL A 82 -0.50 0.82 -15.36
C VAL A 82 -0.28 2.14 -16.09
N ARG A 83 -0.04 2.10 -17.41
CA ARG A 83 0.20 3.28 -18.25
C ARG A 83 -0.99 4.23 -18.23
N LEU A 84 -2.21 3.71 -18.46
CA LEU A 84 -3.40 4.54 -18.46
C LEU A 84 -3.60 5.25 -17.12
N THR A 85 -3.35 4.56 -16.00
CA THR A 85 -3.46 5.18 -14.68
C THR A 85 -2.40 6.25 -14.45
N ASN A 86 -1.15 6.01 -14.87
CA ASN A 86 -0.09 7.02 -14.84
C ASN A 86 -0.45 8.26 -15.67
N ASP A 87 -0.96 8.05 -16.88
CA ASP A 87 -1.40 9.13 -17.76
C ASP A 87 -2.54 9.95 -17.12
N LEU A 88 -3.53 9.28 -16.52
CA LEU A 88 -4.62 9.97 -15.81
C LEU A 88 -4.13 10.77 -14.59
N LEU A 89 -3.22 10.23 -13.78
CA LEU A 89 -2.63 10.95 -12.64
C LEU A 89 -1.89 12.19 -13.12
N ARG A 90 -1.09 12.07 -14.17
CA ARG A 90 -0.35 13.20 -14.75
C ARG A 90 -1.28 14.22 -15.41
N ASP A 91 -2.19 13.78 -16.27
CA ASP A 91 -2.98 14.67 -17.13
C ASP A 91 -4.11 15.36 -16.34
N LEU A 92 -4.69 14.71 -15.33
CA LEU A 92 -5.79 15.27 -14.53
C LEU A 92 -5.32 15.97 -13.25
N LEU A 93 -4.21 15.50 -12.65
CA LEU A 93 -3.76 16.00 -11.36
C LEU A 93 -2.34 16.60 -11.40
N GLY A 94 -1.58 16.45 -12.49
CA GLY A 94 -0.17 16.86 -12.55
C GLY A 94 0.75 16.02 -11.67
N VAL A 95 0.35 14.83 -11.29
CA VAL A 95 1.09 13.94 -10.36
C VAL A 95 1.91 12.91 -11.13
N GLU A 96 3.22 12.91 -10.91
CA GLU A 96 4.12 11.86 -11.39
C GLU A 96 4.09 10.67 -10.43
N CYS A 97 3.50 9.58 -10.90
CA CYS A 97 3.39 8.34 -10.13
C CYS A 97 4.67 7.50 -10.24
N MET A 98 5.13 6.96 -9.13
CA MET A 98 6.25 6.03 -9.07
C MET A 98 6.00 4.80 -8.19
N GLY A 99 4.84 4.71 -7.59
CA GLY A 99 4.43 3.64 -6.70
C GLY A 99 3.17 2.92 -7.14
N LEU A 100 3.11 1.63 -6.91
CA LEU A 100 1.95 0.82 -7.20
C LEU A 100 1.63 -0.14 -6.06
N THR A 101 0.37 -0.17 -5.61
CA THR A 101 -0.14 -1.29 -4.82
C THR A 101 -0.86 -2.28 -5.71
N GLY A 102 -0.52 -3.57 -5.61
CA GLY A 102 -1.15 -4.61 -6.42
C GLY A 102 -2.53 -4.97 -5.88
N PRO A 103 -3.57 -5.10 -6.76
CA PRO A 103 -4.86 -5.62 -6.33
C PRO A 103 -4.72 -6.97 -5.63
N TRP A 104 -5.40 -7.13 -4.47
CA TRP A 104 -5.43 -8.30 -3.60
C TRP A 104 -4.12 -8.63 -2.88
N CYS A 105 -2.98 -8.12 -3.32
CA CYS A 105 -1.65 -8.52 -2.87
C CYS A 105 -1.37 -10.02 -3.02
N TYR A 106 -0.13 -10.43 -2.82
CA TYR A 106 0.32 -11.79 -3.13
C TYR A 106 1.27 -12.30 -2.05
N TYR A 107 1.32 -13.61 -1.85
CA TYR A 107 2.41 -14.21 -1.11
C TYR A 107 3.72 -14.03 -1.86
N ARG A 108 4.74 -13.49 -1.18
CA ARG A 108 6.07 -13.16 -1.72
C ARG A 108 6.07 -12.08 -2.82
N GLY A 109 5.01 -11.27 -2.89
CA GLY A 109 4.91 -10.19 -3.86
C GLY A 109 5.11 -10.64 -5.31
N LEU A 110 6.02 -9.97 -6.02
CA LEU A 110 6.36 -10.27 -7.43
C LEU A 110 7.74 -10.93 -7.59
N ARG A 111 8.31 -11.52 -6.52
CA ARG A 111 9.65 -12.16 -6.58
C ARG A 111 9.76 -13.29 -7.61
N ASP A 112 8.67 -13.96 -7.92
CA ASP A 112 8.57 -15.05 -8.90
C ASP A 112 8.06 -14.59 -10.27
N ARG A 113 7.91 -13.27 -10.48
CA ARG A 113 7.38 -12.66 -11.70
C ARG A 113 8.24 -11.48 -12.17
N PRO A 114 9.52 -11.73 -12.52
CA PRO A 114 10.41 -10.70 -13.06
C PRO A 114 9.90 -10.09 -14.37
N ASP A 115 9.08 -10.82 -15.12
CA ASP A 115 8.38 -10.32 -16.31
C ASP A 115 7.39 -9.20 -15.99
N ILE A 116 6.64 -9.29 -14.87
CA ILE A 116 5.77 -8.21 -14.41
C ILE A 116 6.61 -7.04 -13.89
N LEU A 117 7.67 -7.30 -13.11
CA LEU A 117 8.57 -6.25 -12.63
C LEU A 117 9.17 -5.46 -13.79
N GLN A 118 9.53 -6.12 -14.90
CA GLN A 118 10.01 -5.45 -16.11
C GLN A 118 8.96 -4.48 -16.68
N VAL A 119 7.71 -4.91 -16.80
CA VAL A 119 6.62 -4.04 -17.25
C VAL A 119 6.46 -2.84 -16.34
N LEU A 120 6.41 -3.05 -15.02
CA LEU A 120 6.25 -1.99 -14.04
C LEU A 120 7.43 -0.99 -14.09
N TRP A 121 8.65 -1.49 -14.21
CA TRP A 121 9.85 -0.67 -14.35
C TRP A 121 9.83 0.21 -15.59
N GLU A 122 9.45 -0.34 -16.73
CA GLU A 122 9.32 0.38 -18.01
C GLU A 122 8.24 1.47 -17.95
N GLU A 123 7.19 1.24 -17.16
CA GLU A 123 6.12 2.22 -16.93
C GLU A 123 6.42 3.21 -15.78
N GLY A 124 7.66 3.26 -15.30
CA GLY A 124 8.11 4.26 -14.33
C GLY A 124 7.89 3.88 -12.85
N ILE A 125 7.38 2.70 -12.54
CA ILE A 125 7.21 2.25 -11.17
C ILE A 125 8.56 1.93 -10.53
N ARG A 126 8.79 2.41 -9.33
CA ARG A 126 10.03 2.28 -8.57
C ARG A 126 9.82 1.58 -7.24
N PHE A 127 8.62 1.64 -6.68
CA PHE A 127 8.26 0.82 -5.52
C PHE A 127 6.88 0.19 -5.69
N THR A 128 6.75 -0.98 -5.09
CA THR A 128 5.50 -1.74 -5.10
C THR A 128 5.04 -2.06 -3.67
N ARG A 129 3.75 -2.27 -3.49
CA ARG A 129 3.13 -2.85 -2.30
C ARG A 129 2.29 -4.04 -2.76
N THR A 130 2.96 -5.16 -2.95
CA THR A 130 2.38 -6.38 -3.50
C THR A 130 2.54 -7.59 -2.59
N ASP A 131 3.53 -7.58 -1.67
CA ASP A 131 3.76 -8.63 -0.69
C ASP A 131 2.91 -8.37 0.56
N GLY A 132 1.70 -8.92 0.58
CA GLY A 132 0.69 -8.67 1.59
C GLY A 132 -0.16 -9.90 1.93
N ARG A 133 0.39 -11.11 1.71
CA ARG A 133 -0.21 -12.40 2.10
C ARG A 133 0.83 -13.31 2.73
N ASN A 134 0.39 -14.18 3.63
CA ASN A 134 1.24 -15.21 4.25
C ASN A 134 1.38 -16.45 3.34
N GLU A 135 2.08 -17.47 3.84
CA GLU A 135 2.35 -18.73 3.12
C GLU A 135 1.09 -19.56 2.76
N HIS A 136 -0.04 -19.23 3.35
CA HIS A 136 -1.34 -19.82 3.02
C HIS A 136 -2.14 -18.94 2.04
N ASP A 137 -1.49 -17.96 1.43
CA ASP A 137 -2.09 -16.94 0.55
C ASP A 137 -3.23 -16.16 1.24
N TYR A 138 -3.09 -15.95 2.55
CA TYR A 138 -4.09 -15.33 3.42
C TYR A 138 -3.46 -14.32 4.41
N HIS A 139 -4.10 -14.08 5.54
CA HIS A 139 -3.69 -13.16 6.61
C HIS A 139 -3.60 -13.87 7.97
N PRO A 140 -2.95 -13.29 8.97
CA PRO A 140 -2.18 -12.05 8.94
C PRO A 140 -0.80 -12.20 8.30
N VAL A 141 -0.23 -11.09 7.84
CA VAL A 141 1.15 -11.02 7.37
C VAL A 141 2.07 -10.66 8.54
N PRO A 142 3.16 -11.43 8.77
CA PRO A 142 4.03 -11.19 9.90
C PRO A 142 4.81 -9.86 9.77
N LEU A 143 4.98 -9.15 10.90
CA LEU A 143 5.77 -7.91 10.94
C LEU A 143 7.25 -8.12 10.59
N ASP A 144 7.74 -9.36 10.71
CA ASP A 144 9.12 -9.71 10.37
C ASP A 144 9.44 -9.65 8.88
N LEU A 145 8.39 -9.65 8.04
CA LEU A 145 8.52 -9.41 6.61
C LEU A 145 8.73 -7.90 6.38
N GLN A 146 9.97 -7.44 6.40
CA GLN A 146 10.31 -6.03 6.22
C GLN A 146 10.56 -5.69 4.74
N PRO A 147 10.54 -4.41 4.34
CA PRO A 147 10.79 -3.99 2.97
C PRO A 147 12.09 -4.54 2.40
N TYR A 148 12.09 -4.84 1.10
CA TYR A 148 13.25 -5.42 0.42
C TYR A 148 13.35 -4.96 -1.03
N TRP A 149 14.59 -4.98 -1.55
CA TRP A 149 14.87 -4.68 -2.95
C TRP A 149 14.72 -5.95 -3.81
N TYR A 150 14.21 -5.78 -5.03
CA TYR A 150 14.12 -6.88 -6.01
C TYR A 150 15.46 -7.19 -6.72
N GLU A 151 16.60 -6.91 -6.08
CA GLU A 151 17.94 -7.06 -6.65
C GLU A 151 18.25 -8.49 -7.10
N HIS A 152 17.78 -9.49 -6.35
CA HIS A 152 18.03 -10.92 -6.65
C HIS A 152 17.29 -11.42 -7.90
N VAL A 153 16.35 -10.63 -8.45
CA VAL A 153 15.63 -10.91 -9.71
C VAL A 153 15.90 -9.85 -10.77
N GLY A 154 16.94 -9.04 -10.57
CA GLY A 154 17.46 -8.11 -11.60
C GLY A 154 16.95 -6.67 -11.51
N PHE A 155 16.22 -6.30 -10.44
CA PHE A 155 15.69 -4.95 -10.23
C PHE A 155 16.22 -4.33 -8.93
N PRO A 156 17.52 -3.98 -8.88
CA PRO A 156 18.15 -3.49 -7.65
C PRO A 156 17.61 -2.15 -7.15
N GLU A 157 17.01 -1.35 -8.00
CA GLU A 157 16.45 -0.04 -7.65
C GLU A 157 14.93 -0.08 -7.45
N MET A 158 14.32 -1.27 -7.47
CA MET A 158 12.89 -1.46 -7.24
C MET A 158 12.65 -2.03 -5.86
N LEU A 159 11.90 -1.27 -5.04
CA LEU A 159 11.62 -1.60 -3.64
C LEU A 159 10.24 -2.22 -3.48
N GLU A 160 10.15 -3.31 -2.73
CA GLU A 160 8.88 -3.79 -2.20
C GLU A 160 8.64 -3.21 -0.81
N LEU A 161 7.55 -2.48 -0.65
CA LEU A 161 7.01 -2.02 0.62
C LEU A 161 5.95 -3.02 1.08
N THR A 162 6.33 -3.94 1.93
CA THR A 162 5.44 -5.01 2.40
C THR A 162 4.22 -4.47 3.15
N ILE A 163 3.12 -5.23 3.14
CA ILE A 163 1.92 -4.93 3.94
C ILE A 163 1.91 -5.89 5.12
N HIS A 164 1.61 -5.39 6.32
CA HIS A 164 1.65 -6.19 7.55
C HIS A 164 0.27 -6.36 8.18
N GLY A 165 0.14 -7.45 8.93
CA GLY A 165 -1.07 -7.75 9.68
C GLY A 165 -2.22 -8.20 8.78
N TRP A 166 -3.40 -7.73 9.12
CA TRP A 166 -4.63 -8.03 8.40
C TRP A 166 -4.95 -6.92 7.40
N HIS A 167 -5.49 -7.27 6.25
CA HIS A 167 -6.23 -6.28 5.48
C HIS A 167 -7.46 -5.86 6.31
N ASP A 168 -7.74 -4.57 6.34
CA ASP A 168 -8.78 -3.98 7.18
C ASP A 168 -10.15 -4.62 6.98
N CYS A 169 -10.58 -4.84 5.73
CA CYS A 169 -11.84 -5.48 5.40
C CYS A 169 -11.93 -6.92 5.89
N VAL A 170 -10.84 -7.70 5.79
CA VAL A 170 -10.79 -9.09 6.26
C VAL A 170 -10.89 -9.15 7.79
N LEU A 171 -10.18 -8.26 8.48
CA LEU A 171 -10.25 -8.18 9.94
C LEU A 171 -11.66 -7.78 10.41
N ARG A 172 -12.30 -6.82 9.73
CA ARG A 172 -13.67 -6.42 10.02
C ARG A 172 -14.68 -7.52 9.76
N ASP A 173 -14.51 -8.33 8.71
CA ASP A 173 -15.36 -9.51 8.46
C ASP A 173 -15.25 -10.55 9.58
N ILE A 174 -14.05 -10.76 10.14
CA ILE A 174 -13.82 -11.72 11.22
C ILE A 174 -14.41 -11.24 12.56
N LEU A 175 -14.21 -9.97 12.91
CA LEU A 175 -14.64 -9.39 14.19
C LEU A 175 -16.11 -8.94 14.20
N GLY A 176 -16.64 -8.65 13.02
CA GLY A 176 -17.90 -7.92 12.84
C GLY A 176 -17.62 -6.43 12.61
N TRP A 177 -18.29 -5.88 11.59
CA TRP A 177 -18.07 -4.51 11.10
C TRP A 177 -18.32 -3.40 12.14
N GLN A 178 -19.15 -3.68 13.15
CA GLN A 178 -19.49 -2.73 14.23
C GLN A 178 -18.54 -2.81 15.42
N ASP A 179 -17.67 -3.82 15.51
CA ASP A 179 -16.71 -3.96 16.60
C ASP A 179 -15.46 -3.11 16.33
N LEU A 180 -15.62 -1.79 16.45
CA LEU A 180 -14.53 -0.84 16.23
C LEU A 180 -13.44 -0.96 17.30
N ASP A 181 -13.80 -1.25 18.54
CA ASP A 181 -12.84 -1.42 19.64
C ASP A 181 -12.01 -2.69 19.43
N GLY A 182 -12.65 -3.82 19.11
CA GLY A 182 -11.95 -5.06 18.79
C GLY A 182 -11.02 -4.91 17.59
N TYR A 183 -11.43 -4.14 16.58
CA TYR A 183 -10.59 -3.82 15.43
C TYR A 183 -9.34 -3.07 15.85
N VAL A 184 -9.47 -2.00 16.64
CA VAL A 184 -8.34 -1.20 17.15
C VAL A 184 -7.40 -2.05 18.01
N GLU A 185 -7.94 -2.81 18.96
CA GLU A 185 -7.15 -3.68 19.84
C GLU A 185 -6.40 -4.78 19.07
N SER A 186 -6.93 -5.26 17.96
CA SER A 186 -6.26 -6.27 17.12
C SER A 186 -5.07 -5.71 16.33
N VAL A 187 -5.02 -4.42 16.06
CA VAL A 187 -3.93 -3.77 15.31
C VAL A 187 -2.83 -3.24 16.25
N LYS A 188 -3.16 -2.80 17.46
CA LYS A 188 -2.20 -2.26 18.44
C LYS A 188 -0.93 -3.11 18.67
N PRO A 189 -1.00 -4.45 18.75
CA PRO A 189 0.20 -5.28 18.92
C PRO A 189 1.25 -5.12 17.83
N TYR A 190 0.83 -4.83 16.59
CA TYR A 190 1.77 -4.55 15.50
C TYR A 190 2.47 -3.21 15.69
N ILE A 191 1.73 -2.20 16.17
CA ILE A 191 2.26 -0.87 16.49
C ILE A 191 3.27 -0.98 17.65
N ASP A 192 2.94 -1.71 18.72
CA ASP A 192 3.83 -1.93 19.88
C ASP A 192 5.12 -2.65 19.46
N ARG A 193 5.01 -3.68 18.62
CA ARG A 193 6.18 -4.39 18.09
C ARG A 193 7.02 -3.50 17.17
N ALA A 194 6.38 -2.72 16.29
CA ALA A 194 7.08 -1.79 15.40
C ALA A 194 7.93 -0.80 16.23
N ALA A 195 7.37 -0.23 17.30
CA ALA A 195 8.05 0.69 18.18
C ALA A 195 9.19 0.01 18.96
N SER A 196 8.95 -1.15 19.57
CA SER A 196 9.94 -1.83 20.42
C SER A 196 11.06 -2.52 19.63
N GLU A 197 10.79 -2.98 18.40
CA GLU A 197 11.74 -3.70 17.56
C GLU A 197 12.38 -2.82 16.47
N ASN A 198 12.04 -1.53 16.43
CA ASN A 198 12.48 -0.56 15.40
C ASN A 198 12.20 -1.08 13.97
N LYS A 199 10.97 -1.52 13.74
CA LYS A 199 10.51 -2.08 12.46
C LYS A 199 9.53 -1.13 11.76
N LEU A 200 9.49 -1.22 10.44
CA LEU A 200 8.43 -0.59 9.67
C LEU A 200 7.13 -1.36 9.86
N PHE A 201 6.04 -0.64 10.12
CA PHE A 201 4.67 -1.17 10.07
C PHE A 201 3.92 -0.47 8.95
N SER A 202 3.61 -1.20 7.90
CA SER A 202 2.84 -0.72 6.76
C SER A 202 1.45 -1.37 6.81
N TYR A 203 0.44 -0.57 7.13
CA TYR A 203 -0.94 -1.01 7.24
C TYR A 203 -1.76 -0.59 6.03
N VAL A 204 -2.72 -1.40 5.63
CA VAL A 204 -3.61 -1.11 4.49
C VAL A 204 -5.04 -0.92 4.97
N GLN A 205 -5.69 0.12 4.45
CA GLN A 205 -7.11 0.38 4.63
C GLN A 205 -7.74 0.71 3.27
N HIS A 206 -8.98 0.28 3.08
CA HIS A 206 -9.75 0.60 1.89
C HIS A 206 -10.69 1.77 2.18
N ASP A 207 -10.95 2.61 1.19
CA ASP A 207 -11.83 3.77 1.30
C ASP A 207 -13.24 3.40 1.78
N TRP A 208 -13.83 2.36 1.17
CA TRP A 208 -15.17 1.87 1.52
C TRP A 208 -15.21 1.22 2.90
N SER A 209 -14.22 0.40 3.23
CA SER A 209 -14.14 -0.32 4.51
C SER A 209 -13.95 0.64 5.69
N SER A 210 -13.13 1.67 5.51
CA SER A 210 -12.81 2.63 6.57
C SER A 210 -14.01 3.44 7.05
N ILE A 211 -15.00 3.69 6.17
CA ILE A 211 -16.14 4.57 6.48
C ILE A 211 -17.49 3.86 6.52
N GLN A 212 -17.56 2.56 6.23
CA GLN A 212 -18.82 1.82 6.13
C GLN A 212 -19.63 1.87 7.43
N GLU A 213 -19.04 1.45 8.56
CA GLU A 213 -19.64 1.46 9.90
C GLU A 213 -18.98 2.52 10.82
N ASP A 214 -17.97 3.22 10.33
CA ASP A 214 -17.23 4.26 11.02
C ASP A 214 -17.11 5.52 10.15
N PRO A 215 -18.21 6.20 9.87
CA PRO A 215 -18.23 7.33 8.95
C PRO A 215 -17.36 8.53 9.37
N GLU A 216 -16.94 8.59 10.62
CA GLU A 216 -16.04 9.61 11.17
C GLU A 216 -14.60 9.11 11.32
N MET A 217 -14.28 7.89 10.85
CA MET A 217 -12.95 7.27 10.89
C MET A 217 -12.32 7.22 12.31
N LYS A 218 -13.14 6.99 13.33
CA LYS A 218 -12.70 6.97 14.75
C LYS A 218 -11.69 5.86 15.04
N ALA A 219 -11.88 4.68 14.44
CA ALA A 219 -10.95 3.57 14.58
C ALA A 219 -9.59 3.91 13.96
N THR A 220 -9.58 4.54 12.77
CA THR A 220 -8.34 5.01 12.13
C THR A 220 -7.67 6.09 12.99
N GLU A 221 -8.43 7.07 13.48
CA GLU A 221 -7.89 8.10 14.39
C GLU A 221 -7.29 7.49 15.65
N ALA A 222 -7.96 6.51 16.27
CA ALA A 222 -7.45 5.82 17.47
C ALA A 222 -6.12 5.12 17.21
N LEU A 223 -5.97 4.44 16.06
CA LEU A 223 -4.72 3.78 15.68
C LEU A 223 -3.58 4.78 15.43
N LEU A 224 -3.85 5.87 14.72
CA LEU A 224 -2.85 6.90 14.43
C LEU A 224 -2.39 7.59 15.72
N ARG A 225 -3.31 7.95 16.62
CA ARG A 225 -2.96 8.51 17.93
C ARG A 225 -2.16 7.53 18.78
N TYR A 226 -2.54 6.26 18.81
CA TYR A 226 -1.82 5.24 19.52
C TYR A 226 -0.37 5.09 18.99
N ALA A 227 -0.19 5.14 17.68
CA ALA A 227 1.15 5.12 17.08
C ALA A 227 1.97 6.39 17.44
N GLN A 228 1.34 7.58 17.50
CA GLN A 228 2.00 8.80 18.01
C GLN A 228 2.44 8.65 19.47
N GLU A 229 1.58 8.09 20.33
CA GLU A 229 1.92 7.82 21.74
C GLU A 229 3.11 6.86 21.88
N ARG A 230 3.30 5.95 20.93
CA ARG A 230 4.48 5.06 20.82
C ARG A 230 5.68 5.71 20.14
N GLN A 231 5.60 7.00 19.82
CA GLN A 231 6.67 7.77 19.19
C GLN A 231 7.15 7.21 17.85
N LEU A 232 6.25 6.56 17.10
CA LEU A 232 6.57 6.12 15.75
C LEU A 232 6.71 7.32 14.81
N THR A 233 7.69 7.25 13.92
CA THR A 233 7.83 8.20 12.82
C THR A 233 6.90 7.77 11.67
N PHE A 234 6.14 8.72 11.15
CA PHE A 234 5.24 8.50 10.02
C PHE A 234 5.90 9.01 8.73
N MET A 235 5.69 8.26 7.65
CA MET A 235 6.20 8.60 6.32
C MET A 235 5.17 8.17 5.26
N SER A 236 5.10 8.91 4.17
CA SER A 236 4.48 8.40 2.95
C SER A 236 5.32 7.27 2.34
N CYS A 237 4.75 6.49 1.43
CA CYS A 237 5.49 5.44 0.73
C CYS A 237 6.63 6.02 -0.13
N ARG A 238 6.42 7.18 -0.75
CA ARG A 238 7.44 7.90 -1.52
C ARG A 238 8.60 8.33 -0.62
N GLU A 239 8.33 8.98 0.52
CA GLU A 239 9.35 9.40 1.48
C GLU A 239 10.18 8.22 1.97
N TYR A 240 9.53 7.09 2.27
CA TYR A 240 10.26 5.89 2.67
C TYR A 240 11.14 5.34 1.54
N TYR A 241 10.66 5.31 0.31
CA TYR A 241 11.46 4.90 -0.85
C TYR A 241 12.70 5.79 -1.02
N GLU A 242 12.54 7.10 -0.96
CA GLU A 242 13.64 8.07 -1.08
C GLU A 242 14.66 7.91 0.06
N LEU A 243 14.19 7.71 1.29
CA LEU A 243 15.04 7.41 2.43
C LEU A 243 15.83 6.09 2.23
N ALA A 244 15.17 5.04 1.76
CA ALA A 244 15.79 3.74 1.50
C ALA A 244 16.86 3.83 0.40
N CYS A 245 16.65 4.62 -0.66
CA CYS A 245 17.64 4.92 -1.69
C CYS A 245 18.87 5.60 -1.09
N SER A 246 18.67 6.68 -0.33
CA SER A 246 19.75 7.43 0.32
C SER A 246 20.58 6.54 1.28
N MET A 247 19.92 5.70 2.08
CA MET A 247 20.60 4.76 2.97
C MET A 247 21.44 3.73 2.21
N ARG A 248 20.99 3.30 1.04
CA ARG A 248 21.71 2.35 0.20
C ARG A 248 22.97 2.99 -0.40
N GLU A 249 22.86 4.18 -0.99
CA GLU A 249 24.00 4.94 -1.54
C GLU A 249 25.09 5.15 -0.49
N HIS A 250 24.72 5.49 0.74
CA HIS A 250 25.68 5.67 1.84
C HIS A 250 26.41 4.39 2.22
N ARG A 251 25.74 3.23 2.17
CA ARG A 251 26.37 1.93 2.44
C ARG A 251 27.38 1.55 1.35
N GLU A 252 27.01 1.74 0.08
CA GLU A 252 27.87 1.45 -1.07
C GLU A 252 29.12 2.34 -1.06
N ALA A 253 28.96 3.64 -0.78
CA ALA A 253 30.07 4.58 -0.65
C ALA A 253 31.03 4.18 0.49
N THR A 254 30.50 3.70 1.63
CA THR A 254 31.32 3.27 2.76
C THR A 254 32.06 1.96 2.49
N THR A 255 31.47 1.03 1.73
CA THR A 255 32.07 -0.26 1.39
C THR A 255 33.16 -0.14 0.30
N SER A 256 33.06 0.89 -0.56
CA SER A 256 34.05 1.15 -1.63
C SER A 256 35.35 1.81 -1.15
N VAL A 257 35.43 2.23 0.11
CA VAL A 257 36.59 2.92 0.72
C VAL A 257 37.43 1.95 1.56
N LEU A 258 37.00 0.71 1.77
CA LEU A 258 37.72 -0.37 2.46
C LEU A 258 38.33 -1.35 1.46
#